data_ef379dca39b7f2e576da56188614d78b
#
_entry.id   ef379dca39b7f2e576da56188614d78b
#
_cell.length_a   1.000
_cell.length_b   1.000
_cell.length_c   1.000
_cell.angle_alpha   90.00
_cell.angle_beta   90.00
_cell.angle_gamma   90.00
#
_symmetry.space_group_name_H-M   'P 1'
#
loop_
_entity.id
_entity.type
_entity.pdbx_description
1 polymer ?
#
loop_
_entity_poly.entity_id
_entity_poly.type
_entity_poly.pdbx_seq_one_letter_code
_entity_poly.pdbx_strand_id
1 'polypeptide(L)'
;MFEAFIVAMASVWADSGFSALTSGNIIMICVGLVLLYMAIAKGFEPLLLSPIAFGCILANIPKNGFEQPGVMSVIMYGIHHEVFPPLIFLGVGAMTDFGPLIANPKTLLLGAAAQIGVFVSLMGAMALGFTVQEASAIGIIGGADGPTAIYLAAKMAPHLLGAIAVAAYSYMSLVPLIQPPVMKLFTTERERKIVMEQLRPVSKFEKVVFPIMCTIVISLLLPPVTALIGMLMLGNLFKEAGCLDRLSDTAQNALMNTVTIMLATGTGLTMSAEAFLNYQTILIICLGLVAFAAGTWGGVVFGKIMCMVDGGKTNPLIGSAGVSAVPMAARVSQIVGQKANPANFLLMHAMGPNVAGVIGTAVAAGTMLAMIGPVAK
;
A
#
# COMPACT_ATOMS: atom_id res chain seq x y z
N MET A 1 38.72 -35.94 -26.78
CA MET A 1 38.36 -35.60 -25.40
C MET A 1 38.48 -34.09 -25.12
N PHE A 2 39.62 -33.45 -25.45
CA PHE A 2 39.80 -32.00 -25.24
C PHE A 2 38.89 -31.15 -26.13
N GLU A 3 38.70 -31.49 -27.39
CA GLU A 3 37.75 -30.80 -28.27
C GLU A 3 36.31 -30.95 -27.84
N ALA A 4 35.89 -32.13 -27.35
CA ALA A 4 34.56 -32.34 -26.81
C ALA A 4 34.34 -31.50 -25.52
N PHE A 5 35.35 -31.30 -24.73
CA PHE A 5 35.30 -30.41 -23.55
C PHE A 5 35.17 -28.94 -23.95
N ILE A 6 35.94 -28.48 -24.96
CA ILE A 6 35.83 -27.10 -25.47
C ILE A 6 34.43 -26.84 -26.05
N VAL A 7 33.90 -27.79 -26.82
CA VAL A 7 32.54 -27.68 -27.39
C VAL A 7 31.50 -27.64 -26.28
N ALA A 8 31.62 -28.49 -25.24
CA ALA A 8 30.74 -28.49 -24.10
C ALA A 8 30.81 -27.16 -23.29
N MET A 9 32.01 -26.63 -23.08
CA MET A 9 32.20 -25.32 -22.43
C MET A 9 31.62 -24.17 -23.26
N ALA A 10 31.79 -24.23 -24.59
CA ALA A 10 31.21 -23.23 -25.49
C ALA A 10 29.67 -23.29 -25.50
N SER A 11 29.07 -24.48 -25.44
CA SER A 11 27.62 -24.63 -25.33
C SER A 11 27.08 -24.12 -23.98
N VAL A 12 27.75 -24.43 -22.86
CA VAL A 12 27.39 -23.89 -21.54
C VAL A 12 27.45 -22.36 -21.54
N TRP A 13 28.49 -21.77 -22.17
CA TRP A 13 28.59 -20.32 -22.30
C TRP A 13 27.46 -19.75 -23.17
N ALA A 14 27.21 -20.37 -24.33
CA ALA A 14 26.17 -19.94 -25.25
C ALA A 14 24.76 -20.03 -24.61
N ASP A 15 24.51 -21.05 -23.78
CA ASP A 15 23.26 -21.27 -23.09
C ASP A 15 23.15 -20.46 -21.79
N SER A 16 24.26 -19.92 -21.28
CA SER A 16 24.26 -19.13 -20.06
C SER A 16 23.55 -17.78 -20.22
N GLY A 17 22.99 -17.24 -19.14
CA GLY A 17 22.44 -15.89 -19.08
C GLY A 17 23.46 -14.79 -19.42
N PHE A 18 24.76 -15.03 -19.22
CA PHE A 18 25.81 -14.07 -19.54
C PHE A 18 25.86 -13.70 -21.02
N SER A 19 25.61 -14.68 -21.90
CA SER A 19 25.65 -14.46 -23.37
C SER A 19 24.49 -13.56 -23.86
N ALA A 20 23.42 -13.45 -23.11
CA ALA A 20 22.23 -12.68 -23.45
C ALA A 20 22.05 -11.42 -22.56
N LEU A 21 23.04 -11.08 -21.73
CA LEU A 21 22.95 -9.97 -20.78
C LEU A 21 23.01 -8.63 -21.53
N THR A 22 21.95 -7.83 -21.35
CA THR A 22 21.84 -6.46 -21.90
C THR A 22 22.23 -5.40 -20.89
N SER A 23 22.52 -4.18 -21.34
CA SER A 23 22.74 -3.03 -20.44
C SER A 23 21.53 -2.75 -19.55
N GLY A 24 20.32 -2.93 -20.08
CA GLY A 24 19.08 -2.78 -19.32
C GLY A 24 18.98 -3.78 -18.17
N ASN A 25 19.32 -5.05 -18.42
CA ASN A 25 19.35 -6.07 -17.36
C ASN A 25 20.34 -5.71 -16.25
N ILE A 26 21.55 -5.24 -16.60
CA ILE A 26 22.57 -4.83 -15.62
C ILE A 26 22.04 -3.67 -14.76
N ILE A 27 21.45 -2.64 -15.40
CA ILE A 27 20.87 -1.50 -14.68
C ILE A 27 19.81 -1.98 -13.69
N MET A 28 18.88 -2.85 -14.13
CA MET A 28 17.81 -3.34 -13.25
C MET A 28 18.32 -4.26 -12.14
N ILE A 29 19.33 -5.07 -12.37
CA ILE A 29 20.01 -5.82 -11.31
C ILE A 29 20.61 -4.85 -10.29
N CYS A 30 21.28 -3.77 -10.75
CA CYS A 30 21.78 -2.74 -9.85
C CYS A 30 20.65 -2.04 -9.07
N VAL A 31 19.51 -1.73 -9.71
CA VAL A 31 18.33 -1.19 -9.04
C VAL A 31 17.85 -2.16 -7.95
N GLY A 32 17.74 -3.45 -8.27
CA GLY A 32 17.37 -4.49 -7.29
C GLY A 32 18.35 -4.54 -6.11
N LEU A 33 19.66 -4.46 -6.34
CA LEU A 33 20.67 -4.41 -5.27
C LEU A 33 20.55 -3.15 -4.39
N VAL A 34 20.27 -2.00 -5.00
CA VAL A 34 20.03 -0.74 -4.24
C VAL A 34 18.77 -0.86 -3.37
N LEU A 35 17.66 -1.38 -3.93
CA LEU A 35 16.43 -1.61 -3.17
C LEU A 35 16.67 -2.60 -2.01
N LEU A 36 17.43 -3.66 -2.26
CA LEU A 36 17.79 -4.64 -1.23
C LEU A 36 18.65 -4.03 -0.12
N TYR A 37 19.60 -3.17 -0.48
CA TYR A 37 20.40 -2.40 0.48
C TYR A 37 19.50 -1.47 1.33
N MET A 38 18.56 -0.78 0.70
CA MET A 38 17.61 0.09 1.41
C MET A 38 16.74 -0.71 2.39
N ALA A 39 16.27 -1.89 1.97
CA ALA A 39 15.47 -2.76 2.81
C ALA A 39 16.26 -3.27 4.02
N ILE A 40 17.45 -3.83 3.80
CA ILE A 40 18.23 -4.52 4.84
C ILE A 40 19.02 -3.53 5.70
N ALA A 41 19.78 -2.62 5.09
CA ALA A 41 20.68 -1.73 5.82
C ALA A 41 20.00 -0.48 6.37
N LYS A 42 18.94 0.01 5.70
CA LYS A 42 18.19 1.21 6.12
C LYS A 42 16.86 0.89 6.80
N GLY A 43 16.42 -0.39 6.79
CA GLY A 43 15.18 -0.81 7.42
C GLY A 43 13.90 -0.29 6.73
N PHE A 44 13.97 0.01 5.43
CA PHE A 44 12.83 0.50 4.66
C PHE A 44 11.92 -0.68 4.27
N GLU A 45 10.84 -0.87 5.02
CA GLU A 45 9.83 -1.93 4.80
C GLU A 45 10.47 -3.29 4.41
N PRO A 46 11.34 -3.86 5.25
CA PRO A 46 12.16 -5.01 4.87
C PRO A 46 11.34 -6.24 4.47
N LEU A 47 10.13 -6.40 5.01
CA LEU A 47 9.26 -7.54 4.72
C LEU A 47 8.70 -7.52 3.29
N LEU A 48 8.52 -6.34 2.71
CA LEU A 48 7.99 -6.16 1.36
C LEU A 48 9.09 -5.84 0.35
N LEU A 49 9.94 -4.87 0.69
CA LEU A 49 10.94 -4.37 -0.26
C LEU A 49 12.02 -5.41 -0.56
N SER A 50 12.39 -6.29 0.40
CA SER A 50 13.39 -7.32 0.15
C SER A 50 12.95 -8.35 -0.90
N PRO A 51 11.75 -8.98 -0.79
CA PRO A 51 11.30 -9.90 -1.83
C PRO A 51 11.04 -9.21 -3.17
N ILE A 52 10.56 -7.95 -3.19
CA ILE A 52 10.41 -7.16 -4.42
C ILE A 52 11.77 -6.99 -5.10
N ALA A 53 12.78 -6.54 -4.34
CA ALA A 53 14.12 -6.32 -4.85
C ALA A 53 14.75 -7.61 -5.39
N PHE A 54 14.57 -8.71 -4.68
CA PHE A 54 15.08 -10.01 -5.11
C PHE A 54 14.35 -10.51 -6.36
N GLY A 55 13.02 -10.35 -6.43
CA GLY A 55 12.21 -10.64 -7.61
C GLY A 55 12.65 -9.82 -8.83
N CYS A 56 12.98 -8.54 -8.64
CA CYS A 56 13.53 -7.67 -9.67
C CYS A 56 14.87 -8.21 -10.21
N ILE A 57 15.77 -8.65 -9.34
CA ILE A 57 17.04 -9.27 -9.75
C ILE A 57 16.75 -10.53 -10.59
N LEU A 58 15.87 -11.40 -10.11
CA LEU A 58 15.51 -12.64 -10.81
C LEU A 58 14.88 -12.38 -12.18
N ALA A 59 14.00 -11.39 -12.30
CA ALA A 59 13.35 -11.02 -13.56
C ALA A 59 14.34 -10.56 -14.63
N ASN A 60 15.47 -9.98 -14.22
CA ASN A 60 16.48 -9.42 -15.11
C ASN A 60 17.69 -10.34 -15.34
N ILE A 61 17.61 -11.59 -14.91
CA ILE A 61 18.54 -12.65 -15.32
C ILE A 61 18.03 -13.23 -16.64
N PRO A 62 18.76 -13.07 -17.76
CA PRO A 62 18.32 -13.63 -19.04
C PRO A 62 18.28 -15.16 -19.00
N LYS A 63 17.39 -15.75 -19.79
CA LYS A 63 17.20 -17.22 -19.87
C LYS A 63 16.87 -17.89 -18.52
N ASN A 64 16.15 -17.17 -17.64
CA ASN A 64 15.78 -17.62 -16.29
C ASN A 64 14.76 -18.79 -16.27
N GLY A 65 14.14 -19.12 -17.38
CA GLY A 65 13.19 -20.23 -17.50
C GLY A 65 11.81 -19.98 -16.84
N PHE A 66 11.50 -18.74 -16.44
CA PHE A 66 10.24 -18.42 -15.75
C PHE A 66 8.99 -18.49 -16.64
N GLU A 67 9.16 -18.55 -17.96
CA GLU A 67 8.08 -18.78 -18.92
C GLU A 67 7.53 -20.22 -18.84
N GLN A 68 8.31 -21.15 -18.28
CA GLN A 68 7.91 -22.55 -18.13
C GLN A 68 7.01 -22.71 -16.89
N PRO A 69 6.11 -23.73 -16.90
CA PRO A 69 5.29 -24.05 -15.73
C PRO A 69 6.17 -24.34 -14.49
N GLY A 70 5.94 -23.62 -13.40
CA GLY A 70 6.72 -23.75 -12.17
C GLY A 70 6.22 -22.78 -11.09
N VAL A 71 6.97 -22.68 -9.99
CA VAL A 71 6.60 -21.82 -8.85
C VAL A 71 6.40 -20.37 -9.28
N MET A 72 7.26 -19.85 -10.15
CA MET A 72 7.18 -18.45 -10.58
C MET A 72 5.94 -18.19 -11.44
N SER A 73 5.56 -19.14 -12.31
CA SER A 73 4.32 -19.02 -13.08
C SER A 73 3.07 -19.06 -12.20
N VAL A 74 3.06 -19.85 -11.11
CA VAL A 74 1.97 -19.87 -10.12
C VAL A 74 1.88 -18.55 -9.36
N ILE A 75 3.02 -17.97 -8.95
CA ILE A 75 3.07 -16.66 -8.32
C ILE A 75 2.52 -15.58 -9.26
N MET A 76 2.97 -15.57 -10.52
CA MET A 76 2.48 -14.62 -11.53
C MET A 76 0.99 -14.80 -11.81
N TYR A 77 0.49 -16.04 -11.87
CA TYR A 77 -0.93 -16.32 -11.97
C TYR A 77 -1.72 -15.67 -10.81
N GLY A 78 -1.25 -15.84 -9.57
CA GLY A 78 -1.89 -15.24 -8.39
C GLY A 78 -1.93 -13.71 -8.41
N ILE A 79 -0.93 -13.07 -9.02
CA ILE A 79 -0.92 -11.60 -9.22
C ILE A 79 -1.93 -11.19 -10.28
N HIS A 80 -1.88 -11.80 -11.47
CA HIS A 80 -2.76 -11.46 -12.58
C HIS A 80 -4.24 -11.78 -12.32
N HIS A 81 -4.53 -12.72 -11.41
CA HIS A 81 -5.89 -13.06 -10.99
C HIS A 81 -6.26 -12.47 -9.63
N GLU A 82 -5.46 -11.53 -9.11
CA GLU A 82 -5.75 -10.74 -7.91
C GLU A 82 -6.01 -11.57 -6.64
N VAL A 83 -5.38 -12.75 -6.55
CA VAL A 83 -5.55 -13.67 -5.42
C VAL A 83 -4.94 -13.10 -4.14
N PHE A 84 -3.76 -12.47 -4.26
CA PHE A 84 -2.99 -12.05 -3.09
C PHE A 84 -3.53 -10.81 -2.37
N PRO A 85 -3.98 -9.72 -3.05
CA PRO A 85 -4.43 -8.52 -2.36
C PRO A 85 -5.58 -8.77 -1.36
N PRO A 86 -6.65 -9.52 -1.67
CA PRO A 86 -7.67 -9.85 -0.68
C PRO A 86 -7.13 -10.66 0.51
N LEU A 87 -6.18 -11.57 0.28
CA LEU A 87 -5.56 -12.35 1.36
C LEU A 87 -4.67 -11.48 2.27
N ILE A 88 -3.97 -10.49 1.72
CA ILE A 88 -3.27 -9.48 2.51
C ILE A 88 -4.28 -8.70 3.37
N PHE A 89 -5.41 -8.29 2.78
CA PHE A 89 -6.46 -7.59 3.51
C PHE A 89 -7.05 -8.42 4.67
N LEU A 90 -7.14 -9.74 4.52
CA LEU A 90 -7.52 -10.63 5.63
C LEU A 90 -6.53 -10.50 6.81
N GLY A 91 -5.24 -10.57 6.53
CA GLY A 91 -4.20 -10.39 7.55
C GLY A 91 -4.22 -9.00 8.17
N VAL A 92 -4.32 -7.95 7.35
CA VAL A 92 -4.44 -6.55 7.81
C VAL A 92 -5.67 -6.38 8.71
N GLY A 93 -6.81 -6.96 8.34
CA GLY A 93 -8.03 -6.92 9.16
C GLY A 93 -7.84 -7.57 10.53
N ALA A 94 -7.18 -8.75 10.57
CA ALA A 94 -6.87 -9.44 11.82
C ALA A 94 -5.88 -8.67 12.71
N MET A 95 -4.99 -7.87 12.12
CA MET A 95 -4.05 -7.00 12.86
C MET A 95 -4.69 -5.70 13.32
N THR A 96 -5.73 -5.22 12.63
CA THR A 96 -6.30 -3.89 12.81
C THR A 96 -7.26 -3.84 14.01
N ASP A 97 -7.20 -2.75 14.79
CA ASP A 97 -8.19 -2.41 15.80
C ASP A 97 -9.09 -1.27 15.31
N PHE A 98 -10.35 -1.59 15.02
CA PHE A 98 -11.36 -0.61 14.62
C PHE A 98 -12.01 0.13 15.81
N GLY A 99 -11.66 -0.24 17.05
CA GLY A 99 -12.18 0.40 18.26
C GLY A 99 -12.08 1.93 18.24
N PRO A 100 -10.93 2.54 17.92
CA PRO A 100 -10.80 3.99 17.82
C PRO A 100 -11.73 4.64 16.79
N LEU A 101 -11.99 3.99 15.67
CA LEU A 101 -12.92 4.45 14.63
C LEU A 101 -14.37 4.37 15.13
N ILE A 102 -14.74 3.26 15.77
CA ILE A 102 -16.08 3.06 16.33
C ILE A 102 -16.32 4.04 17.48
N ALA A 103 -15.30 4.30 18.31
CA ALA A 103 -15.39 5.25 19.41
C ALA A 103 -15.60 6.69 18.93
N ASN A 104 -14.99 7.07 17.80
CA ASN A 104 -15.12 8.40 17.20
C ASN A 104 -15.36 8.32 15.69
N PRO A 105 -16.60 8.07 15.23
CA PRO A 105 -16.92 7.91 13.81
C PRO A 105 -16.62 9.15 12.95
N LYS A 106 -16.52 10.35 13.55
CA LYS A 106 -16.15 11.58 12.82
C LYS A 106 -14.77 11.45 12.14
N THR A 107 -13.90 10.56 12.63
CA THR A 107 -12.58 10.30 12.05
C THR A 107 -12.64 9.63 10.66
N LEU A 108 -13.80 9.06 10.26
CA LEU A 108 -14.05 8.64 8.88
C LEU A 108 -13.86 9.79 7.89
N LEU A 109 -14.26 11.00 8.27
CA LEU A 109 -14.09 12.18 7.41
C LEU A 109 -12.63 12.55 7.19
N LEU A 110 -11.75 12.27 8.15
CA LEU A 110 -10.31 12.48 8.01
C LEU A 110 -9.69 11.47 7.03
N GLY A 111 -10.11 10.20 7.09
CA GLY A 111 -9.73 9.19 6.10
C GLY A 111 -10.23 9.54 4.70
N ALA A 112 -11.48 10.03 4.58
CA ALA A 112 -12.03 10.49 3.32
C ALA A 112 -11.27 11.73 2.77
N ALA A 113 -10.92 12.68 3.61
CA ALA A 113 -10.16 13.87 3.22
C ALA A 113 -8.75 13.52 2.72
N ALA A 114 -8.11 12.51 3.28
CA ALA A 114 -6.80 12.05 2.80
C ALA A 114 -6.86 11.45 1.38
N GLN A 115 -8.04 11.02 0.91
CA GLN A 115 -8.20 10.55 -0.48
C GLN A 115 -8.02 11.67 -1.52
N ILE A 116 -7.89 12.93 -1.10
CA ILE A 116 -7.44 14.02 -1.98
C ILE A 116 -6.14 13.63 -2.70
N GLY A 117 -5.24 12.89 -2.03
CA GLY A 117 -4.03 12.36 -2.67
C GLY A 117 -4.32 11.46 -3.87
N VAL A 118 -5.35 10.63 -3.80
CA VAL A 118 -5.79 9.76 -4.91
C VAL A 118 -6.26 10.61 -6.09
N PHE A 119 -7.08 11.64 -5.84
CA PHE A 119 -7.59 12.51 -6.90
C PHE A 119 -6.50 13.39 -7.52
N VAL A 120 -5.56 13.90 -6.71
CA VAL A 120 -4.41 14.67 -7.22
C VAL A 120 -3.54 13.81 -8.12
N SER A 121 -3.29 12.56 -7.75
CA SER A 121 -2.53 11.61 -8.57
C SER A 121 -3.27 11.24 -9.86
N LEU A 122 -4.57 10.96 -9.78
CA LEU A 122 -5.42 10.66 -10.94
C LEU A 122 -5.41 11.82 -11.94
N MET A 123 -5.71 13.03 -11.48
CA MET A 123 -5.73 14.22 -12.33
C MET A 123 -4.34 14.55 -12.89
N GLY A 124 -3.30 14.40 -12.07
CA GLY A 124 -1.92 14.59 -12.49
C GLY A 124 -1.51 13.58 -13.57
N ALA A 125 -1.87 12.31 -13.43
CA ALA A 125 -1.59 11.28 -14.44
C ALA A 125 -2.32 11.58 -15.76
N MET A 126 -3.59 11.97 -15.70
CA MET A 126 -4.35 12.40 -16.90
C MET A 126 -3.70 13.61 -17.57
N ALA A 127 -3.25 14.61 -16.81
CA ALA A 127 -2.56 15.79 -17.34
C ALA A 127 -1.19 15.45 -17.98
N LEU A 128 -0.55 14.36 -17.54
CA LEU A 128 0.70 13.84 -18.10
C LEU A 128 0.48 12.94 -19.33
N GLY A 129 -0.76 12.72 -19.76
CA GLY A 129 -1.12 11.99 -20.99
C GLY A 129 -1.34 10.49 -20.79
N PHE A 130 -1.45 9.99 -19.56
CA PHE A 130 -1.88 8.62 -19.32
C PHE A 130 -3.35 8.43 -19.64
N THR A 131 -3.72 7.24 -20.09
CA THR A 131 -5.14 6.88 -20.30
C THR A 131 -5.92 6.92 -18.98
N VAL A 132 -7.24 6.98 -19.04
CA VAL A 132 -8.08 7.04 -17.85
C VAL A 132 -7.89 5.80 -16.95
N GLN A 133 -7.72 4.63 -17.56
CA GLN A 133 -7.44 3.38 -16.84
C GLN A 133 -6.06 3.43 -16.13
N GLU A 134 -5.02 3.81 -16.87
CA GLU A 134 -3.68 3.98 -16.30
C GLU A 134 -3.67 5.06 -15.20
N ALA A 135 -4.30 6.20 -15.44
CA ALA A 135 -4.41 7.28 -14.47
C ALA A 135 -5.14 6.85 -13.20
N SER A 136 -6.17 6.00 -13.32
CA SER A 136 -6.87 5.42 -12.16
C SER A 136 -5.97 4.49 -11.36
N ALA A 137 -5.23 3.60 -12.03
CA ALA A 137 -4.27 2.72 -11.39
C ALA A 137 -3.11 3.48 -10.72
N ILE A 138 -2.63 4.57 -11.33
CA ILE A 138 -1.62 5.47 -10.75
C ILE A 138 -2.23 6.27 -9.59
N GLY A 139 -3.48 6.72 -9.75
CA GLY A 139 -4.18 7.54 -8.77
C GLY A 139 -4.20 6.92 -7.37
N ILE A 140 -4.44 5.62 -7.29
CA ILE A 140 -4.56 4.91 -6.01
C ILE A 140 -3.29 4.95 -5.15
N ILE A 141 -2.11 5.20 -5.74
CA ILE A 141 -0.84 5.38 -5.01
C ILE A 141 -0.97 6.48 -3.96
N GLY A 142 -1.74 7.53 -4.27
CA GLY A 142 -1.98 8.65 -3.35
C GLY A 142 -2.72 8.28 -2.06
N GLY A 143 -3.40 7.12 -2.03
CA GLY A 143 -4.01 6.56 -0.82
C GLY A 143 -3.01 5.88 0.12
N ALA A 144 -1.78 5.61 -0.36
CA ALA A 144 -0.72 4.89 0.35
C ALA A 144 -1.15 3.48 0.84
N ASP A 145 -1.83 2.76 -0.04
CA ASP A 145 -2.29 1.38 0.19
C ASP A 145 -1.72 0.45 -0.88
N GLY A 146 -0.64 -0.24 -0.54
CA GLY A 146 0.08 -1.11 -1.47
C GLY A 146 -0.78 -2.23 -2.06
N PRO A 147 -1.47 -3.04 -1.25
CA PRO A 147 -2.36 -4.10 -1.75
C PRO A 147 -3.47 -3.61 -2.67
N THR A 148 -4.14 -2.50 -2.33
CA THR A 148 -5.16 -1.89 -3.20
C THR A 148 -4.55 -1.36 -4.50
N ALA A 149 -3.33 -0.80 -4.44
CA ALA A 149 -2.62 -0.32 -5.64
C ALA A 149 -2.33 -1.48 -6.61
N ILE A 150 -1.86 -2.62 -6.10
CA ILE A 150 -1.65 -3.83 -6.92
C ILE A 150 -2.97 -4.35 -7.47
N TYR A 151 -4.02 -4.42 -6.64
CA TYR A 151 -5.34 -4.88 -7.05
C TYR A 151 -5.90 -4.06 -8.22
N LEU A 152 -5.82 -2.75 -8.12
CA LEU A 152 -6.33 -1.86 -9.15
C LEU A 152 -5.44 -1.88 -10.39
N ALA A 153 -4.11 -1.89 -10.24
CA ALA A 153 -3.17 -1.94 -11.34
C ALA A 153 -3.31 -3.24 -12.14
N ALA A 154 -3.49 -4.39 -11.50
CA ALA A 154 -3.73 -5.67 -12.18
C ALA A 154 -4.99 -5.66 -13.05
N LYS A 155 -6.02 -4.89 -12.66
CA LYS A 155 -7.29 -4.76 -13.42
C LYS A 155 -7.27 -3.69 -14.50
N MET A 156 -6.60 -2.56 -14.25
CA MET A 156 -6.73 -1.36 -15.07
C MET A 156 -5.49 -1.04 -15.89
N ALA A 157 -4.29 -1.43 -15.42
CA ALA A 157 -3.02 -1.18 -16.10
C ALA A 157 -1.96 -2.26 -15.77
N PRO A 158 -2.17 -3.52 -16.21
CA PRO A 158 -1.26 -4.63 -15.86
C PRO A 158 0.20 -4.38 -16.25
N HIS A 159 0.44 -3.66 -17.34
CA HIS A 159 1.77 -3.31 -17.83
C HIS A 159 2.50 -2.28 -16.94
N LEU A 160 1.79 -1.51 -16.11
CA LEU A 160 2.35 -0.55 -15.15
C LEU A 160 2.43 -1.12 -13.72
N LEU A 161 2.01 -2.36 -13.51
CA LEU A 161 1.89 -2.97 -12.18
C LEU A 161 3.20 -2.90 -11.39
N GLY A 162 4.34 -3.24 -11.99
CA GLY A 162 5.65 -3.17 -11.34
C GLY A 162 6.01 -1.76 -10.89
N ALA A 163 5.85 -0.77 -11.76
CA ALA A 163 6.13 0.63 -11.45
C ALA A 163 5.22 1.19 -10.34
N ILE A 164 3.91 0.89 -10.41
CA ILE A 164 2.92 1.32 -9.43
C ILE A 164 3.21 0.68 -8.07
N ALA A 165 3.51 -0.61 -8.03
CA ALA A 165 3.77 -1.32 -6.80
C ALA A 165 5.06 -0.82 -6.11
N VAL A 166 6.14 -0.63 -6.86
CA VAL A 166 7.39 -0.06 -6.31
C VAL A 166 7.17 1.34 -5.78
N ALA A 167 6.45 2.19 -6.52
CA ALA A 167 6.11 3.52 -6.06
C ALA A 167 5.31 3.46 -4.75
N ALA A 168 4.22 2.69 -4.70
CA ALA A 168 3.35 2.57 -3.54
C ALA A 168 4.10 2.10 -2.29
N TYR A 169 4.89 1.02 -2.39
CA TYR A 169 5.62 0.48 -1.23
C TYR A 169 6.82 1.34 -0.83
N SER A 170 7.52 1.95 -1.79
CA SER A 170 8.60 2.90 -1.47
C SER A 170 8.08 4.09 -0.68
N TYR A 171 6.92 4.65 -1.06
CA TYR A 171 6.34 5.78 -0.33
C TYR A 171 5.80 5.39 1.04
N MET A 172 5.24 4.19 1.21
CA MET A 172 4.89 3.68 2.54
C MET A 172 6.10 3.68 3.46
N SER A 173 7.27 3.26 2.97
CA SER A 173 8.52 3.29 3.74
C SER A 173 9.01 4.70 4.06
N LEU A 174 8.72 5.67 3.20
CA LEU A 174 9.12 7.06 3.34
C LEU A 174 8.12 7.91 4.15
N VAL A 175 7.02 7.33 4.65
CA VAL A 175 6.04 7.99 5.52
C VAL A 175 6.70 8.81 6.64
N PRO A 176 7.67 8.28 7.42
CA PRO A 176 8.31 9.03 8.50
C PRO A 176 9.15 10.23 8.03
N LEU A 177 9.52 10.27 6.76
CA LEU A 177 10.29 11.38 6.16
C LEU A 177 9.38 12.42 5.52
N ILE A 178 8.33 11.99 4.82
CA ILE A 178 7.47 12.87 4.01
C ILE A 178 6.42 13.57 4.87
N GLN A 179 5.78 12.84 5.80
CA GLN A 179 4.68 13.39 6.58
C GLN A 179 5.08 14.52 7.54
N PRO A 180 6.16 14.42 8.36
CA PRO A 180 6.47 15.44 9.35
C PRO A 180 6.70 16.85 8.78
N PRO A 181 7.40 17.05 7.65
CA PRO A 181 7.50 18.35 7.01
C PRO A 181 6.13 18.93 6.61
N VAL A 182 5.29 18.13 5.96
CA VAL A 182 3.94 18.53 5.54
C VAL A 182 3.09 18.90 6.76
N MET A 183 3.07 18.05 7.80
CA MET A 183 2.34 18.31 9.04
C MET A 183 2.76 19.62 9.70
N LYS A 184 4.07 19.87 9.80
CA LYS A 184 4.61 21.08 10.42
C LYS A 184 4.30 22.34 9.60
N LEU A 185 4.31 22.24 8.27
CA LEU A 185 4.03 23.36 7.37
C LEU A 185 2.59 23.85 7.52
N PHE A 186 1.64 22.92 7.68
CA PHE A 186 0.21 23.22 7.71
C PHE A 186 -0.42 23.26 9.11
N THR A 187 0.37 23.06 10.19
CA THR A 187 -0.11 23.21 11.58
C THR A 187 0.73 24.19 12.36
N THR A 188 0.08 24.97 13.21
CA THR A 188 0.75 25.85 14.18
C THR A 188 1.25 25.07 15.39
N GLU A 189 2.19 25.64 16.14
CA GLU A 189 2.70 25.01 17.35
C GLU A 189 1.60 24.84 18.43
N ARG A 190 0.66 25.78 18.50
CA ARG A 190 -0.48 25.70 19.41
C ARG A 190 -1.39 24.52 19.09
N GLU A 191 -1.71 24.31 17.81
CA GLU A 191 -2.53 23.19 17.34
C GLU A 191 -1.86 21.85 17.62
N ARG A 192 -0.55 21.74 17.43
CA ARG A 192 0.22 20.51 17.71
C ARG A 192 0.26 20.14 19.19
N LYS A 193 0.11 21.13 20.10
CA LYS A 193 0.11 20.94 21.55
C LYS A 193 -1.24 20.53 22.13
N ILE A 194 -2.32 20.49 21.35
CA ILE A 194 -3.65 20.10 21.79
C ILE A 194 -3.62 18.65 22.29
N VAL A 195 -4.00 18.45 23.56
CA VAL A 195 -4.17 17.13 24.16
C VAL A 195 -5.63 16.70 23.98
N MET A 196 -5.84 15.53 23.38
CA MET A 196 -7.18 14.99 23.14
C MET A 196 -7.70 14.23 24.36
N GLU A 197 -9.00 14.31 24.62
CA GLU A 197 -9.68 13.56 25.67
C GLU A 197 -9.70 12.06 25.33
N GLN A 198 -9.69 11.20 26.33
CA GLN A 198 -9.69 9.75 26.15
C GLN A 198 -10.94 9.30 25.37
N LEU A 199 -10.75 8.35 24.45
CA LEU A 199 -11.83 7.76 23.68
C LEU A 199 -12.80 6.98 24.60
N ARG A 200 -14.08 6.98 24.22
CA ARG A 200 -15.07 6.15 24.93
C ARG A 200 -14.72 4.66 24.81
N PRO A 201 -15.03 3.85 25.83
CA PRO A 201 -14.92 2.40 25.68
C PRO A 201 -15.92 1.90 24.64
N VAL A 202 -15.46 0.93 23.81
CA VAL A 202 -16.27 0.28 22.78
C VAL A 202 -16.66 -1.11 23.27
N SER A 203 -17.95 -1.45 23.20
CA SER A 203 -18.45 -2.75 23.62
C SER A 203 -18.02 -3.86 22.66
N LYS A 204 -17.95 -5.10 23.16
CA LYS A 204 -17.65 -6.27 22.32
C LYS A 204 -18.70 -6.44 21.20
N PHE A 205 -19.95 -6.14 21.48
CA PHE A 205 -21.03 -6.21 20.49
C PHE A 205 -20.79 -5.24 19.33
N GLU A 206 -20.44 -3.97 19.61
CA GLU A 206 -20.11 -2.98 18.58
C GLU A 206 -18.94 -3.45 17.71
N LYS A 207 -17.89 -4.01 18.32
CA LYS A 207 -16.71 -4.52 17.62
C LYS A 207 -17.00 -5.71 16.69
N VAL A 208 -17.92 -6.59 17.07
CA VAL A 208 -18.33 -7.76 16.24
C VAL A 208 -19.31 -7.34 15.14
N VAL A 209 -20.24 -6.45 15.43
CA VAL A 209 -21.26 -6.00 14.46
C VAL A 209 -20.67 -5.10 13.39
N PHE A 210 -19.68 -4.29 13.73
CA PHE A 210 -19.06 -3.31 12.82
C PHE A 210 -18.52 -3.94 11.52
N PRO A 211 -17.67 -4.97 11.55
CA PRO A 211 -17.15 -5.58 10.32
C PRO A 211 -18.25 -6.22 9.45
N ILE A 212 -19.29 -6.80 10.08
CA ILE A 212 -20.43 -7.39 9.36
C ILE A 212 -21.20 -6.29 8.62
N MET A 213 -21.54 -5.22 9.31
CA MET A 213 -22.27 -4.08 8.74
C MET A 213 -21.47 -3.39 7.64
N CYS A 214 -20.17 -3.14 7.85
CA CYS A 214 -19.30 -2.56 6.82
C CYS A 214 -19.24 -3.44 5.56
N THR A 215 -19.10 -4.76 5.72
CA THR A 215 -19.11 -5.69 4.59
C THR A 215 -20.40 -5.57 3.78
N ILE A 216 -21.55 -5.66 4.45
CA ILE A 216 -22.86 -5.64 3.78
C ILE A 216 -23.06 -4.29 3.05
N VAL A 217 -22.89 -3.17 3.77
CA VAL A 217 -23.18 -1.84 3.23
C VAL A 217 -22.25 -1.50 2.08
N ILE A 218 -20.94 -1.70 2.24
CA ILE A 218 -19.97 -1.31 1.21
C ILE A 218 -20.06 -2.24 0.00
N SER A 219 -20.25 -3.54 0.20
CA SER A 219 -20.37 -4.49 -0.91
C SER A 219 -21.65 -4.32 -1.73
N LEU A 220 -22.75 -3.94 -1.08
CA LEU A 220 -24.00 -3.59 -1.80
C LEU A 220 -23.86 -2.29 -2.59
N LEU A 221 -23.10 -1.32 -2.06
CA LEU A 221 -22.88 -0.05 -2.72
C LEU A 221 -21.86 -0.16 -3.86
N LEU A 222 -20.79 -0.90 -3.67
CA LEU A 222 -19.65 -1.05 -4.58
C LEU A 222 -19.25 -2.52 -4.74
N PRO A 223 -20.00 -3.31 -5.53
CA PRO A 223 -19.71 -4.74 -5.73
C PRO A 223 -18.27 -5.08 -6.15
N PRO A 224 -17.56 -4.26 -6.97
CA PRO A 224 -16.21 -4.59 -7.41
C PRO A 224 -15.17 -4.74 -6.28
N VAL A 225 -15.40 -4.16 -5.10
CA VAL A 225 -14.45 -4.25 -3.97
C VAL A 225 -14.90 -5.22 -2.87
N THR A 226 -15.94 -5.99 -3.12
CA THR A 226 -16.44 -6.97 -2.14
C THR A 226 -15.34 -7.91 -1.64
N ALA A 227 -14.45 -8.37 -2.54
CA ALA A 227 -13.34 -9.25 -2.16
C ALA A 227 -12.36 -8.55 -1.20
N LEU A 228 -11.99 -7.29 -1.44
CA LEU A 228 -11.06 -6.56 -0.57
C LEU A 228 -11.68 -6.25 0.79
N ILE A 229 -12.85 -5.60 0.78
CA ILE A 229 -13.55 -5.19 2.02
C ILE A 229 -14.02 -6.43 2.81
N GLY A 230 -14.56 -7.43 2.12
CA GLY A 230 -15.02 -8.66 2.77
C GLY A 230 -13.89 -9.37 3.51
N MET A 231 -12.72 -9.50 2.88
CA MET A 231 -11.57 -10.14 3.51
C MET A 231 -10.98 -9.30 4.64
N LEU A 232 -10.91 -7.96 4.50
CA LEU A 232 -10.52 -7.05 5.58
C LEU A 232 -11.42 -7.23 6.82
N MET A 233 -12.72 -7.21 6.59
CA MET A 233 -13.71 -7.30 7.67
C MET A 233 -13.81 -8.70 8.25
N LEU A 234 -13.60 -9.74 7.45
CA LEU A 234 -13.50 -11.12 7.92
C LEU A 234 -12.31 -11.31 8.86
N GLY A 235 -11.13 -10.76 8.50
CA GLY A 235 -9.96 -10.78 9.37
C GLY A 235 -10.22 -10.08 10.71
N ASN A 236 -10.87 -8.92 10.67
CA ASN A 236 -11.24 -8.20 11.87
C ASN A 236 -12.27 -8.98 12.72
N LEU A 237 -13.24 -9.62 12.08
CA LEU A 237 -14.20 -10.49 12.78
C LEU A 237 -13.49 -11.64 13.49
N PHE A 238 -12.44 -12.25 12.90
CA PHE A 238 -11.66 -13.29 13.57
C PHE A 238 -11.03 -12.79 14.87
N LYS A 239 -10.51 -11.56 14.86
CA LYS A 239 -9.92 -10.92 16.05
C LYS A 239 -10.96 -10.61 17.13
N GLU A 240 -12.08 -10.00 16.75
CA GLU A 240 -13.02 -9.43 17.72
C GLU A 240 -14.06 -10.45 18.25
N ALA A 241 -14.25 -11.56 17.56
CA ALA A 241 -15.21 -12.62 17.97
C ALA A 241 -14.84 -13.28 19.31
N GLY A 242 -13.52 -13.42 19.59
CA GLY A 242 -13.01 -14.01 20.84
C GLY A 242 -13.20 -15.55 20.95
N CYS A 243 -13.63 -16.21 19.87
CA CYS A 243 -13.70 -17.65 19.74
C CYS A 243 -12.93 -18.15 18.50
N LEU A 244 -12.34 -17.26 17.75
CA LEU A 244 -11.63 -17.53 16.49
C LEU A 244 -10.13 -17.19 16.56
N ASP A 245 -9.55 -17.19 17.77
CA ASP A 245 -8.16 -16.76 18.01
C ASP A 245 -7.15 -17.52 17.15
N ARG A 246 -7.35 -18.82 16.91
CA ARG A 246 -6.48 -19.63 16.03
C ARG A 246 -6.51 -19.15 14.59
N LEU A 247 -7.68 -18.75 14.08
CA LEU A 247 -7.80 -18.20 12.71
C LEU A 247 -7.21 -16.80 12.63
N SER A 248 -7.45 -15.98 13.66
CA SER A 248 -6.85 -14.66 13.80
C SER A 248 -5.32 -14.73 13.81
N ASP A 249 -4.74 -15.62 14.63
CA ASP A 249 -3.29 -15.83 14.70
C ASP A 249 -2.71 -16.29 13.36
N THR A 250 -3.35 -17.28 12.71
CA THR A 250 -2.93 -17.75 11.39
C THR A 250 -3.00 -16.64 10.34
N ALA A 251 -4.08 -15.84 10.33
CA ALA A 251 -4.28 -14.78 9.36
C ALA A 251 -3.23 -13.67 9.49
N GLN A 252 -2.91 -13.24 10.70
CA GLN A 252 -1.98 -12.13 10.94
C GLN A 252 -0.50 -12.53 10.90
N ASN A 253 -0.18 -13.82 11.02
CA ASN A 253 1.20 -14.32 11.05
C ASN A 253 1.50 -15.20 9.83
N ALA A 254 1.13 -16.49 9.85
CA ALA A 254 1.55 -17.45 8.85
C ALA A 254 1.03 -17.11 7.45
N LEU A 255 -0.27 -16.85 7.32
CA LEU A 255 -0.89 -16.52 6.03
C LEU A 255 -0.36 -15.18 5.49
N MET A 256 -0.36 -14.14 6.33
CA MET A 256 0.13 -12.82 5.95
C MET A 256 1.56 -12.88 5.43
N ASN A 257 2.46 -13.56 6.14
CA ASN A 257 3.86 -13.69 5.75
C ASN A 257 4.01 -14.48 4.44
N THR A 258 3.29 -15.61 4.29
CA THR A 258 3.33 -16.43 3.08
C THR A 258 2.86 -15.65 1.87
N VAL A 259 1.71 -14.97 1.99
CA VAL A 259 1.13 -14.19 0.89
C VAL A 259 2.00 -12.97 0.58
N THR A 260 2.60 -12.34 1.59
CA THR A 260 3.55 -11.24 1.39
C THR A 260 4.77 -11.67 0.58
N ILE A 261 5.35 -12.84 0.88
CA ILE A 261 6.47 -13.38 0.10
C ILE A 261 6.07 -13.56 -1.35
N MET A 262 4.91 -14.19 -1.60
CA MET A 262 4.44 -14.47 -2.97
C MET A 262 4.13 -13.17 -3.73
N LEU A 263 3.35 -12.26 -3.11
CA LEU A 263 2.96 -11.00 -3.73
C LEU A 263 4.16 -10.12 -4.03
N ALA A 264 5.04 -9.94 -3.06
CA ALA A 264 6.19 -9.07 -3.19
C ALA A 264 7.23 -9.62 -4.19
N THR A 265 7.53 -10.93 -4.13
CA THR A 265 8.41 -11.56 -5.13
C THR A 265 7.83 -11.45 -6.53
N GLY A 266 6.55 -11.78 -6.70
CA GLY A 266 5.89 -11.69 -8.00
C GLY A 266 5.81 -10.26 -8.53
N THR A 267 5.58 -9.28 -7.67
CA THR A 267 5.68 -7.86 -8.04
C THR A 267 7.08 -7.52 -8.55
N GLY A 268 8.13 -8.00 -7.90
CA GLY A 268 9.50 -7.86 -8.38
C GLY A 268 9.71 -8.51 -9.76
N LEU A 269 9.07 -9.65 -10.02
CA LEU A 269 9.14 -10.33 -11.32
C LEU A 269 8.54 -9.51 -12.47
N THR A 270 7.64 -8.58 -12.21
CA THR A 270 7.11 -7.65 -13.23
C THR A 270 8.04 -6.50 -13.58
N MET A 271 9.17 -6.36 -12.87
CA MET A 271 10.15 -5.28 -13.05
C MET A 271 11.25 -5.66 -14.05
N SER A 272 10.87 -6.07 -15.26
CA SER A 272 11.85 -6.27 -16.34
C SER A 272 12.43 -4.94 -16.81
N ALA A 273 13.61 -4.97 -17.45
CA ALA A 273 14.25 -3.77 -18.00
C ALA A 273 13.33 -3.04 -18.99
N GLU A 274 12.63 -3.76 -19.84
CA GLU A 274 11.71 -3.23 -20.84
C GLU A 274 10.49 -2.56 -20.20
N ALA A 275 9.92 -3.17 -19.16
CA ALA A 275 8.75 -2.65 -18.48
C ALA A 275 9.05 -1.48 -17.54
N PHE A 276 10.25 -1.46 -16.94
CA PHE A 276 10.57 -0.50 -15.87
C PHE A 276 11.42 0.69 -16.33
N LEU A 277 12.38 0.50 -17.26
CA LEU A 277 13.28 1.56 -17.74
C LEU A 277 12.63 2.39 -18.84
N ASN A 278 11.50 3.02 -18.52
CA ASN A 278 10.77 3.91 -19.41
C ASN A 278 10.46 5.24 -18.71
N TYR A 279 10.14 6.26 -19.51
CA TYR A 279 9.79 7.58 -19.02
C TYR A 279 8.55 7.57 -18.10
N GLN A 280 7.58 6.69 -18.38
CA GLN A 280 6.35 6.56 -17.61
C GLN A 280 6.63 6.15 -16.15
N THR A 281 7.58 5.26 -15.90
CA THR A 281 7.97 4.86 -14.55
C THR A 281 8.48 6.04 -13.73
N ILE A 282 9.30 6.91 -14.32
CA ILE A 282 9.81 8.11 -13.64
C ILE A 282 8.65 9.05 -13.30
N LEU A 283 7.72 9.26 -14.23
CA LEU A 283 6.53 10.07 -14.00
C LEU A 283 5.66 9.52 -12.87
N ILE A 284 5.44 8.20 -12.83
CA ILE A 284 4.68 7.51 -11.78
C ILE A 284 5.35 7.73 -10.41
N ILE A 285 6.66 7.57 -10.34
CA ILE A 285 7.43 7.79 -9.12
C ILE A 285 7.29 9.25 -8.66
N CYS A 286 7.54 10.24 -9.52
CA CYS A 286 7.41 11.65 -9.15
C CYS A 286 6.00 12.02 -8.71
N LEU A 287 4.99 11.53 -9.44
CA LEU A 287 3.59 11.82 -9.17
C LEU A 287 3.12 11.19 -7.86
N GLY A 288 3.56 9.98 -7.55
CA GLY A 288 3.27 9.31 -6.29
C GLY A 288 3.77 10.09 -5.07
N LEU A 289 4.95 10.70 -5.14
CA LEU A 289 5.48 11.54 -4.07
C LEU A 289 4.57 12.76 -3.82
N VAL A 290 4.18 13.46 -4.89
CA VAL A 290 3.27 14.61 -4.81
C VAL A 290 1.91 14.19 -4.27
N ALA A 291 1.38 13.07 -4.75
CA ALA A 291 0.10 12.52 -4.32
C ALA A 291 0.08 12.18 -2.83
N PHE A 292 1.14 11.55 -2.33
CA PHE A 292 1.27 11.20 -0.92
C PHE A 292 1.35 12.44 -0.02
N ALA A 293 2.11 13.46 -0.44
CA ALA A 293 2.15 14.74 0.25
C ALA A 293 0.77 15.44 0.25
N ALA A 294 0.05 15.39 -0.88
CA ALA A 294 -1.30 15.96 -1.01
C ALA A 294 -2.33 15.22 -0.12
N GLY A 295 -2.25 13.89 -0.01
CA GLY A 295 -3.11 13.10 0.90
C GLY A 295 -2.88 13.48 2.37
N THR A 296 -1.61 13.59 2.76
CA THR A 296 -1.24 14.07 4.11
C THR A 296 -1.74 15.48 4.36
N TRP A 297 -1.55 16.40 3.39
CA TRP A 297 -2.06 17.77 3.46
C TRP A 297 -3.58 17.81 3.60
N GLY A 298 -4.31 17.08 2.77
CA GLY A 298 -5.78 17.04 2.80
C GLY A 298 -6.30 16.58 4.16
N GLY A 299 -5.72 15.52 4.72
CA GLY A 299 -6.08 15.02 6.04
C GLY A 299 -5.81 16.04 7.15
N VAL A 300 -4.64 16.69 7.14
CA VAL A 300 -4.25 17.71 8.14
C VAL A 300 -5.15 18.95 8.05
N VAL A 301 -5.42 19.46 6.84
CA VAL A 301 -6.29 20.62 6.64
C VAL A 301 -7.70 20.33 7.12
N PHE A 302 -8.24 19.15 6.80
CA PHE A 302 -9.54 18.76 7.31
C PHE A 302 -9.53 18.57 8.83
N GLY A 303 -8.43 18.06 9.39
CA GLY A 303 -8.21 18.02 10.85
C GLY A 303 -8.25 19.41 11.50
N LYS A 304 -7.74 20.44 10.82
CA LYS A 304 -7.87 21.85 11.28
C LYS A 304 -9.31 22.31 11.24
N ILE A 305 -10.05 21.98 10.20
CA ILE A 305 -11.48 22.32 10.10
C ILE A 305 -12.23 21.67 11.27
N MET A 306 -11.98 20.38 11.53
CA MET A 306 -12.58 19.70 12.70
C MET A 306 -12.18 20.36 14.02
N CYS A 307 -10.91 20.73 14.19
CA CYS A 307 -10.44 21.45 15.37
C CYS A 307 -11.20 22.76 15.57
N MET A 308 -11.44 23.53 14.51
CA MET A 308 -12.21 24.76 14.59
C MET A 308 -13.68 24.51 14.95
N VAL A 309 -14.30 23.50 14.37
CA VAL A 309 -15.70 23.13 14.63
C VAL A 309 -15.91 22.60 16.04
N ASP A 310 -14.95 21.79 16.55
CA ASP A 310 -15.01 21.18 17.88
C ASP A 310 -14.50 22.14 19.01
N GLY A 311 -14.22 23.40 18.70
CA GLY A 311 -13.76 24.38 19.69
C GLY A 311 -12.36 24.10 20.26
N GLY A 312 -11.45 23.53 19.44
CA GLY A 312 -10.07 23.27 19.81
C GLY A 312 -9.82 21.94 20.51
N LYS A 313 -10.75 20.99 20.46
CA LYS A 313 -10.62 19.66 21.11
C LYS A 313 -9.88 18.65 20.26
N THR A 314 -10.01 18.72 18.94
CA THR A 314 -9.34 17.80 18.00
C THR A 314 -7.98 18.31 17.63
N ASN A 315 -6.94 17.49 17.80
CA ASN A 315 -5.59 17.81 17.33
C ASN A 315 -5.48 17.55 15.81
N PRO A 316 -5.20 18.56 14.97
CA PRO A 316 -5.14 18.42 13.51
C PRO A 316 -4.13 17.38 13.02
N LEU A 317 -3.10 17.07 13.81
CA LEU A 317 -2.10 16.07 13.46
C LEU A 317 -2.68 14.69 13.17
N ILE A 318 -3.80 14.31 13.81
CA ILE A 318 -4.42 13.00 13.57
C ILE A 318 -4.93 12.86 12.13
N GLY A 319 -5.24 13.98 11.46
CA GLY A 319 -5.66 13.98 10.07
C GLY A 319 -4.59 13.45 9.12
N SER A 320 -3.29 13.63 9.42
CA SER A 320 -2.21 13.07 8.61
C SER A 320 -2.23 11.54 8.55
N ALA A 321 -2.83 10.90 9.56
CA ALA A 321 -2.99 9.46 9.60
C ALA A 321 -4.12 8.93 8.69
N GLY A 322 -4.90 9.81 8.07
CA GLY A 322 -5.96 9.41 7.12
C GLY A 322 -5.48 8.71 5.86
N VAL A 323 -4.17 8.71 5.58
CA VAL A 323 -3.58 7.83 4.55
C VAL A 323 -3.53 6.39 5.04
N SER A 324 -3.65 5.41 4.13
CA SER A 324 -3.82 3.99 4.47
C SER A 324 -2.56 3.27 4.96
N ALA A 325 -1.46 3.96 5.22
CA ALA A 325 -0.22 3.37 5.73
C ALA A 325 -0.37 2.98 7.22
N VAL A 326 -1.05 1.87 7.49
CA VAL A 326 -1.34 1.36 8.84
C VAL A 326 -0.19 0.49 9.35
N PRO A 327 0.27 0.65 10.60
CA PRO A 327 0.01 1.72 11.57
C PRO A 327 1.01 2.88 11.50
N MET A 328 1.80 2.99 10.42
CA MET A 328 2.96 3.90 10.34
C MET A 328 2.55 5.36 10.40
N ALA A 329 1.52 5.75 9.66
CA ALA A 329 1.05 7.14 9.65
C ALA A 329 0.52 7.59 11.02
N ALA A 330 -0.17 6.71 11.74
CA ALA A 330 -0.61 6.98 13.10
C ALA A 330 0.57 7.16 14.09
N ARG A 331 1.63 6.34 13.94
CA ARG A 331 2.87 6.48 14.72
C ARG A 331 3.58 7.80 14.44
N VAL A 332 3.62 8.24 13.19
CA VAL A 332 4.21 9.53 12.82
C VAL A 332 3.44 10.68 13.45
N SER A 333 2.10 10.65 13.43
CA SER A 333 1.26 11.63 14.11
C SER A 333 1.58 11.70 15.61
N GLN A 334 1.74 10.54 16.27
CA GLN A 334 2.15 10.44 17.67
C GLN A 334 3.53 11.08 17.90
N ILE A 335 4.54 10.73 17.10
CA ILE A 335 5.91 11.25 17.25
C ILE A 335 5.96 12.77 17.10
N VAL A 336 5.26 13.31 16.11
CA VAL A 336 5.20 14.76 15.87
C VAL A 336 4.46 15.47 17.00
N GLY A 337 3.36 14.89 17.51
CA GLY A 337 2.61 15.42 18.63
C GLY A 337 3.42 15.42 19.93
N GLN A 338 4.13 14.33 20.26
CA GLN A 338 4.98 14.25 21.44
C GLN A 338 6.18 15.20 21.40
N LYS A 339 6.74 15.46 20.21
CA LYS A 339 7.80 16.48 20.06
C LYS A 339 7.31 17.88 20.37
N ALA A 340 6.04 18.18 20.14
CA ALA A 340 5.44 19.47 20.49
C ALA A 340 4.99 19.56 21.95
N ASN A 341 4.48 18.46 22.51
CA ASN A 341 4.06 18.33 23.90
C ASN A 341 4.24 16.86 24.35
N PRO A 342 5.17 16.58 25.28
CA PRO A 342 5.44 15.21 25.76
C PRO A 342 4.23 14.49 26.37
N ALA A 343 3.25 15.24 26.89
CA ALA A 343 2.01 14.69 27.46
C ALA A 343 0.97 14.30 26.37
N ASN A 344 1.30 14.47 25.09
CA ASN A 344 0.35 14.25 24.00
C ASN A 344 0.39 12.81 23.51
N PHE A 345 -0.69 12.05 23.76
CA PHE A 345 -0.85 10.66 23.32
C PHE A 345 -1.88 10.57 22.20
N LEU A 346 -1.43 10.82 20.97
CA LEU A 346 -2.29 10.86 19.78
C LEU A 346 -2.48 9.50 19.10
N LEU A 347 -1.72 8.46 19.44
CA LEU A 347 -1.69 7.20 18.70
C LEU A 347 -3.09 6.60 18.53
N MET A 348 -3.82 6.45 19.65
CA MET A 348 -5.17 5.86 19.61
C MET A 348 -6.15 6.71 18.81
N HIS A 349 -6.03 8.02 18.89
CA HIS A 349 -6.86 8.95 18.10
C HIS A 349 -6.52 8.92 16.63
N ALA A 350 -5.24 8.79 16.29
CA ALA A 350 -4.73 8.71 14.91
C ALA A 350 -5.05 7.35 14.26
N MET A 351 -5.22 6.28 15.03
CA MET A 351 -5.64 4.98 14.51
C MET A 351 -7.03 5.03 13.86
N GLY A 352 -7.96 5.84 14.39
CA GLY A 352 -9.28 6.01 13.79
C GLY A 352 -9.23 6.46 12.31
N PRO A 353 -8.64 7.64 12.02
CA PRO A 353 -8.43 8.10 10.65
C PRO A 353 -7.59 7.14 9.80
N ASN A 354 -6.59 6.48 10.39
CA ASN A 354 -5.70 5.59 9.68
C ASN A 354 -6.43 4.37 9.12
N VAL A 355 -7.29 3.77 9.92
CA VAL A 355 -8.14 2.65 9.50
C VAL A 355 -9.24 3.12 8.55
N ALA A 356 -9.80 4.31 8.78
CA ALA A 356 -10.74 4.95 7.86
C ALA A 356 -10.12 5.16 6.47
N GLY A 357 -8.83 5.46 6.40
CA GLY A 357 -8.07 5.55 5.17
C GLY A 357 -8.08 4.27 4.35
N VAL A 358 -7.89 3.10 4.99
CA VAL A 358 -7.92 1.79 4.30
C VAL A 358 -9.27 1.55 3.64
N ILE A 359 -10.36 1.78 4.39
CA ILE A 359 -11.73 1.71 3.84
C ILE A 359 -11.88 2.72 2.70
N GLY A 360 -11.42 3.96 2.90
CA GLY A 360 -11.49 5.04 1.91
C GLY A 360 -10.77 4.70 0.61
N THR A 361 -9.56 4.15 0.68
CA THR A 361 -8.79 3.75 -0.50
C THR A 361 -9.45 2.58 -1.24
N ALA A 362 -9.97 1.58 -0.52
CA ALA A 362 -10.72 0.49 -1.12
C ALA A 362 -12.02 1.00 -1.81
N VAL A 363 -12.74 1.93 -1.16
CA VAL A 363 -13.93 2.59 -1.76
C VAL A 363 -13.55 3.39 -3.00
N ALA A 364 -12.44 4.14 -2.96
CA ALA A 364 -11.95 4.89 -4.13
C ALA A 364 -11.62 3.94 -5.30
N ALA A 365 -10.93 2.83 -5.03
CA ALA A 365 -10.65 1.80 -6.05
C ALA A 365 -11.94 1.20 -6.63
N GLY A 366 -12.92 0.90 -5.76
CA GLY A 366 -14.21 0.39 -6.18
C GLY A 366 -15.00 1.36 -7.06
N THR A 367 -14.96 2.64 -6.71
CA THR A 367 -15.60 3.70 -7.50
C THR A 367 -14.95 3.80 -8.88
N MET A 368 -13.62 3.78 -8.97
CA MET A 368 -12.90 3.80 -10.25
C MET A 368 -13.25 2.58 -11.10
N LEU A 369 -13.30 1.38 -10.52
CA LEU A 369 -13.69 0.16 -11.23
C LEU A 369 -15.14 0.19 -11.69
N ALA A 370 -16.06 0.72 -10.89
CA ALA A 370 -17.46 0.82 -11.23
C ALA A 370 -17.74 1.84 -12.34
N MET A 371 -16.99 2.96 -12.35
CA MET A 371 -17.21 4.06 -13.30
C MET A 371 -16.48 3.87 -14.64
N ILE A 372 -15.27 3.31 -14.59
CA ILE A 372 -14.36 3.26 -15.76
C ILE A 372 -14.32 1.84 -16.34
N GLY A 373 -14.49 0.84 -15.50
CA GLY A 373 -14.36 -0.59 -15.85
C GLY A 373 -12.92 -1.07 -15.95
N PRO A 374 -12.72 -2.40 -15.85
CA PRO A 374 -11.40 -3.02 -16.05
C PRO A 374 -11.00 -2.94 -17.54
N VAL A 375 -9.72 -3.07 -17.84
CA VAL A 375 -9.24 -3.28 -19.21
C VAL A 375 -9.77 -4.63 -19.70
N ALA A 376 -10.35 -4.65 -20.91
CA ALA A 376 -10.79 -5.89 -21.55
C ALA A 376 -9.57 -6.84 -21.66
N LYS A 377 -9.72 -8.05 -21.13
CA LYS A 377 -8.68 -9.09 -21.20
C LYS A 377 -8.57 -9.68 -22.58
#